data_46b7dc3411c3d1bacbf01478dfd519d7
#
_entry.id   46b7dc3411c3d1bacbf01478dfd519d7
#
_cell.length_a   1.000
_cell.length_b   1.000
_cell.length_c   1.000
_cell.angle_alpha   90.00
_cell.angle_beta   90.00
_cell.angle_gamma   90.00
#
_symmetry.space_group_name_H-M   'P 1'
#
loop_
_entity.id
_entity.type
_entity.pdbx_description
1 polymer ?
#
loop_
_entity_poly.entity_id
_entity_poly.type
_entity_poly.pdbx_seq_one_letter_code
_entity_poly.pdbx_strand_id
1 'polypeptide(L)'
;MISSFDLNRKTKATLKLLLLLIKIVLICNIVACSGFFISDYLSSNTVVYTPKGDICDADCFWVQNVKYAGKSLKDYKNNFFIQYIYSLYWASTTMISIGYGDITPKNPYEVGFTIIIQFLSCLLYGYAIN
;
A
#
# COMPACT_ATOMS: atom_id res chain seq x y z
N MET A 1 23.12 -39.22 -5.54
CA MET A 1 23.20 -39.20 -4.06
C MET A 1 23.44 -37.75 -3.66
N ILE A 2 22.37 -37.03 -3.24
CA ILE A 2 22.48 -35.62 -2.80
C ILE A 2 23.12 -35.68 -1.41
N SER A 3 24.26 -35.02 -1.21
CA SER A 3 24.93 -35.02 0.08
C SER A 3 24.07 -34.32 1.12
N SER A 4 24.09 -34.78 2.37
CA SER A 4 23.40 -34.14 3.49
C SER A 4 23.80 -32.66 3.67
N PHE A 5 24.98 -32.30 3.21
CA PHE A 5 25.50 -30.92 3.18
C PHE A 5 24.74 -30.04 2.16
N ASP A 6 24.43 -30.58 0.96
CA ASP A 6 23.67 -29.84 -0.06
C ASP A 6 22.20 -29.66 0.36
N LEU A 7 21.63 -30.66 1.03
CA LEU A 7 20.27 -30.55 1.55
C LEU A 7 20.17 -29.44 2.62
N ASN A 8 21.14 -29.38 3.53
CA ASN A 8 21.19 -28.35 4.58
C ASN A 8 21.36 -26.93 3.97
N ARG A 9 22.14 -26.77 2.91
CA ARG A 9 22.34 -25.50 2.21
C ARG A 9 21.03 -25.04 1.51
N LYS A 10 20.36 -25.94 0.81
CA LYS A 10 19.07 -25.66 0.14
C LYS A 10 17.99 -25.29 1.16
N THR A 11 17.87 -26.03 2.25
CA THR A 11 16.91 -25.75 3.33
C THR A 11 17.12 -24.38 3.96
N LYS A 12 18.37 -23.99 4.23
CA LYS A 12 18.71 -22.65 4.74
C LYS A 12 18.36 -21.54 3.77
N ALA A 13 18.61 -21.73 2.47
CA ALA A 13 18.25 -20.77 1.43
C ALA A 13 16.73 -20.58 1.34
N THR A 14 15.98 -21.68 1.33
CA THR A 14 14.50 -21.65 1.32
C THR A 14 13.94 -20.93 2.55
N LEU A 15 14.51 -21.20 3.74
CA LEU A 15 14.10 -20.53 4.97
C LEU A 15 14.35 -19.03 4.93
N LYS A 16 15.53 -18.60 4.42
CA LYS A 16 15.82 -17.16 4.24
C LYS A 16 14.83 -16.50 3.29
N LEU A 17 14.49 -17.15 2.18
CA LEU A 17 13.50 -16.65 1.22
C LEU A 17 12.12 -16.51 1.87
N LEU A 18 11.68 -17.51 2.63
CA LEU A 18 10.40 -17.49 3.34
C LEU A 18 10.35 -16.34 4.35
N LEU A 19 11.40 -16.17 5.13
CA LEU A 19 11.49 -15.05 6.09
C LEU A 19 11.47 -13.69 5.40
N LEU A 20 12.11 -13.58 4.24
CA LEU A 20 12.06 -12.36 3.42
C LEU A 20 10.63 -12.06 2.95
N LEU A 21 9.93 -13.06 2.42
CA LEU A 21 8.53 -12.91 1.99
C LEU A 21 7.62 -12.48 3.15
N ILE A 22 7.78 -13.08 4.31
CA ILE A 22 7.01 -12.69 5.52
C ILE A 22 7.27 -11.23 5.88
N LYS A 23 8.54 -10.77 5.85
CA LYS A 23 8.88 -9.37 6.12
C LYS A 23 8.22 -8.41 5.12
N ILE A 24 8.27 -8.74 3.83
CA ILE A 24 7.63 -7.93 2.78
C ILE A 24 6.12 -7.82 3.03
N VAL A 25 5.44 -8.92 3.31
CA VAL A 25 4.00 -8.94 3.59
C VAL A 25 3.66 -8.11 4.82
N LEU A 26 4.45 -8.20 5.90
CA LEU A 26 4.25 -7.39 7.11
C LEU A 26 4.41 -5.89 6.83
N ILE A 27 5.41 -5.50 6.04
CA ILE A 27 5.62 -4.09 5.68
C ILE A 27 4.49 -3.61 4.78
N CYS A 28 4.06 -4.39 3.78
CA CYS A 28 2.90 -4.06 2.95
C CYS A 28 1.64 -3.84 3.79
N ASN A 29 1.44 -4.65 4.83
CA ASN A 29 0.31 -4.52 5.75
C ASN A 29 0.35 -3.17 6.50
N ILE A 30 1.52 -2.81 7.05
CA ILE A 30 1.70 -1.53 7.75
C ILE A 30 1.45 -0.35 6.80
N VAL A 31 1.98 -0.41 5.58
CA VAL A 31 1.79 0.62 4.55
C VAL A 31 0.31 0.73 4.14
N ALA A 32 -0.37 -0.39 3.97
CA ALA A 32 -1.80 -0.43 3.64
C ALA A 32 -2.65 0.24 4.71
N CYS A 33 -2.44 -0.12 5.97
CA CYS A 33 -3.17 0.45 7.11
C CYS A 33 -2.87 1.94 7.27
N SER A 34 -1.61 2.37 7.18
CA SER A 34 -1.23 3.78 7.30
C SER A 34 -1.76 4.63 6.14
N GLY A 35 -1.69 4.14 4.91
CA GLY A 35 -2.23 4.82 3.74
C GLY A 35 -3.74 5.03 3.79
N PHE A 36 -4.47 4.00 4.23
CA PHE A 36 -5.91 4.11 4.45
C PHE A 36 -6.23 5.12 5.56
N PHE A 37 -5.56 4.99 6.70
CA PHE A 37 -5.78 5.87 7.84
C PHE A 37 -5.51 7.34 7.51
N ILE A 38 -4.41 7.65 6.81
CA ILE A 38 -4.08 9.01 6.40
C ILE A 38 -5.17 9.58 5.48
N SER A 39 -5.61 8.82 4.48
CA SER A 39 -6.62 9.28 3.55
C SER A 39 -7.99 9.46 4.21
N ASP A 40 -8.41 8.53 5.07
CA ASP A 40 -9.69 8.63 5.80
C ASP A 40 -9.69 9.77 6.81
N TYR A 41 -8.59 9.93 7.58
CA TYR A 41 -8.42 11.02 8.53
C TYR A 41 -8.43 12.38 7.84
N LEU A 42 -7.67 12.56 6.77
CA LEU A 42 -7.63 13.80 6.01
C LEU A 42 -8.98 14.11 5.37
N SER A 43 -9.65 13.12 4.81
CA SER A 43 -10.97 13.30 4.19
C SER A 43 -12.06 13.71 5.17
N SER A 44 -11.84 13.48 6.47
CA SER A 44 -12.78 13.82 7.52
C SER A 44 -12.46 15.16 8.21
N ASN A 45 -11.19 15.60 8.18
CA ASN A 45 -10.70 16.73 8.97
C ASN A 45 -10.09 17.88 8.17
N THR A 46 -9.86 17.69 6.86
CA THR A 46 -9.21 18.72 6.02
C THR A 46 -10.07 19.09 4.82
N VAL A 47 -10.09 20.39 4.55
CA VAL A 47 -10.66 20.93 3.32
C VAL A 47 -9.52 21.06 2.31
N VAL A 48 -9.63 20.37 1.18
CA VAL A 48 -8.68 20.48 0.06
C VAL A 48 -9.28 21.42 -0.98
N TYR A 49 -8.50 22.39 -1.44
CA TYR A 49 -8.91 23.29 -2.49
C TYR A 49 -8.40 22.81 -3.86
N THR A 50 -9.24 22.91 -4.88
CA THR A 50 -8.82 22.69 -6.26
C THR A 50 -7.89 23.82 -6.71
N PRO A 51 -7.10 23.66 -7.80
CA PRO A 51 -6.28 24.73 -8.36
C PRO A 51 -7.08 25.97 -8.77
N LYS A 52 -8.41 25.86 -8.91
CA LYS A 52 -9.32 26.97 -9.21
C LYS A 52 -9.82 27.70 -7.95
N GLY A 53 -9.45 27.22 -6.75
CA GLY A 53 -9.87 27.80 -5.48
C GLY A 53 -11.19 27.26 -4.93
N ASP A 54 -11.85 26.34 -5.62
CA ASP A 54 -13.10 25.70 -5.15
C ASP A 54 -12.79 24.64 -4.11
N ILE A 55 -13.74 24.42 -3.17
CA ILE A 55 -13.65 23.32 -2.22
C ILE A 55 -13.77 22.00 -2.99
N CYS A 56 -12.81 21.13 -2.76
CA CYS A 56 -12.84 19.82 -3.38
C CYS A 56 -13.77 18.89 -2.62
N ASP A 57 -14.86 18.48 -3.26
CA ASP A 57 -15.86 17.59 -2.68
C ASP A 57 -15.41 16.10 -2.66
N ALA A 58 -16.17 15.21 -3.26
CA ALA A 58 -16.08 13.77 -3.06
C ALA A 58 -14.84 13.05 -3.67
N ASP A 59 -14.11 13.65 -4.60
CA ASP A 59 -13.10 12.93 -5.40
C ASP A 59 -11.63 13.27 -5.06
N CYS A 60 -11.39 13.97 -3.96
CA CYS A 60 -10.07 14.46 -3.57
C CYS A 60 -9.25 13.52 -2.70
N PHE A 61 -9.82 12.42 -2.33
CA PHE A 61 -9.16 11.38 -1.57
C PHE A 61 -9.37 10.03 -2.24
N TRP A 62 -8.32 9.20 -2.26
CA TRP A 62 -8.41 7.92 -2.94
C TRP A 62 -9.47 7.00 -2.32
N VAL A 63 -9.68 7.05 -1.00
CA VAL A 63 -10.73 6.26 -0.32
C VAL A 63 -12.16 6.63 -0.74
N GLN A 64 -12.34 7.85 -1.26
CA GLN A 64 -13.63 8.32 -1.80
C GLN A 64 -13.76 8.02 -3.29
N ASN A 65 -12.64 8.06 -4.02
CA ASN A 65 -12.60 7.86 -5.46
C ASN A 65 -12.76 6.38 -5.87
N VAL A 66 -12.17 5.46 -5.10
CA VAL A 66 -12.30 4.02 -5.37
C VAL A 66 -13.72 3.56 -5.04
N LYS A 67 -14.40 3.01 -6.06
CA LYS A 67 -15.79 2.54 -5.95
C LYS A 67 -15.86 1.02 -6.04
N TYR A 68 -16.61 0.41 -5.13
CA TYR A 68 -16.99 -0.99 -5.18
C TYR A 68 -18.52 -1.09 -5.12
N ALA A 69 -19.14 -1.84 -6.04
CA ALA A 69 -20.60 -1.98 -6.13
C ALA A 69 -21.36 -0.62 -6.08
N GLY A 70 -20.82 0.42 -6.72
CA GLY A 70 -21.43 1.75 -6.80
C GLY A 70 -21.26 2.66 -5.58
N LYS A 71 -20.59 2.20 -4.52
CA LYS A 71 -20.33 2.97 -3.31
C LYS A 71 -18.82 3.24 -3.16
N SER A 72 -18.45 4.36 -2.56
CA SER A 72 -17.05 4.65 -2.24
C SER A 72 -16.53 3.71 -1.14
N LEU A 73 -15.22 3.50 -1.06
CA LEU A 73 -14.63 2.68 0.01
C LEU A 73 -14.91 3.25 1.40
N LYS A 74 -15.00 4.58 1.52
CA LYS A 74 -15.33 5.25 2.77
C LYS A 74 -16.72 4.89 3.29
N ASP A 75 -17.69 4.63 2.40
CA ASP A 75 -19.07 4.31 2.76
C ASP A 75 -19.23 2.88 3.30
N TYR A 76 -18.22 2.02 3.10
CA TYR A 76 -18.20 0.65 3.63
C TYR A 76 -17.75 0.58 5.10
N LYS A 77 -18.25 1.49 5.96
CA LYS A 77 -17.90 1.56 7.40
C LYS A 77 -18.09 0.24 8.16
N ASN A 78 -19.01 -0.60 7.71
CA ASN A 78 -19.31 -1.90 8.34
C ASN A 78 -18.61 -3.09 7.67
N ASN A 79 -17.79 -2.86 6.65
CA ASN A 79 -17.09 -3.93 5.95
C ASN A 79 -15.58 -3.63 5.82
N PHE A 80 -14.90 -3.72 6.95
CA PHE A 80 -13.44 -3.52 7.04
C PHE A 80 -12.64 -4.43 6.10
N PHE A 81 -13.17 -5.59 5.74
CA PHE A 81 -12.49 -6.51 4.84
C PHE A 81 -12.30 -5.92 3.45
N ILE A 82 -13.33 -5.28 2.89
CA ILE A 82 -13.24 -4.62 1.58
C ILE A 82 -12.22 -3.48 1.62
N GLN A 83 -12.31 -2.61 2.63
CA GLN A 83 -11.38 -1.50 2.82
C GLN A 83 -9.94 -2.00 2.93
N TYR A 84 -9.72 -3.03 3.73
CA TYR A 84 -8.41 -3.64 3.93
C TYR A 84 -7.83 -4.25 2.64
N ILE A 85 -8.61 -5.02 1.89
CA ILE A 85 -8.15 -5.67 0.65
C ILE A 85 -7.74 -4.64 -0.40
N TYR A 86 -8.51 -3.58 -0.60
CA TYR A 86 -8.16 -2.51 -1.54
C TYR A 86 -6.92 -1.72 -1.11
N SER A 87 -6.79 -1.47 0.19
CA SER A 87 -5.60 -0.82 0.75
C SER A 87 -4.35 -1.68 0.61
N LEU A 88 -4.48 -2.98 0.87
CA LEU A 88 -3.38 -3.95 0.71
C LEU A 88 -2.98 -4.11 -0.76
N TYR A 89 -3.96 -4.13 -1.66
CA TYR A 89 -3.72 -4.16 -3.10
C TYR A 89 -2.92 -2.93 -3.55
N TRP A 90 -3.36 -1.72 -3.15
CA TRP A 90 -2.64 -0.48 -3.46
C TRP A 90 -1.21 -0.49 -2.90
N ALA A 91 -1.05 -0.87 -1.63
CA ALA A 91 0.26 -0.92 -0.99
C ALA A 91 1.19 -1.92 -1.70
N SER A 92 0.70 -3.12 -2.02
CA SER A 92 1.49 -4.15 -2.68
C SER A 92 1.92 -3.72 -4.10
N THR A 93 1.01 -3.18 -4.92
CA THR A 93 1.33 -2.73 -6.28
C THR A 93 2.30 -1.56 -6.29
N THR A 94 2.19 -0.66 -5.31
CA THR A 94 3.10 0.48 -5.16
C THR A 94 4.48 0.04 -4.69
N MET A 95 4.55 -0.81 -3.67
CA MET A 95 5.81 -1.29 -3.12
C MET A 95 6.58 -2.21 -4.07
N ILE A 96 5.88 -3.09 -4.82
CA ILE A 96 6.50 -3.99 -5.82
C ILE A 96 6.80 -3.24 -7.13
N SER A 97 6.52 -1.94 -7.20
CA SER A 97 6.76 -1.09 -8.36
C SER A 97 5.99 -1.51 -9.63
N ILE A 98 4.83 -2.14 -9.47
CA ILE A 98 3.94 -2.48 -10.60
C ILE A 98 3.17 -1.22 -11.03
N GLY A 99 2.48 -0.56 -10.09
CA GLY A 99 1.80 0.72 -10.31
C GLY A 99 0.76 0.69 -11.43
N TYR A 100 -0.30 -0.10 -11.30
CA TYR A 100 -1.38 -0.15 -12.32
C TYR A 100 -2.07 1.20 -12.56
N GLY A 101 -2.03 2.12 -11.58
CA GLY A 101 -2.62 3.46 -11.72
C GLY A 101 -4.15 3.51 -11.57
N ASP A 102 -4.77 2.45 -11.13
CA ASP A 102 -6.20 2.35 -10.83
C ASP A 102 -6.55 2.96 -9.47
N ILE A 103 -5.65 2.85 -8.50
CA ILE A 103 -5.73 3.54 -7.21
C ILE A 103 -4.55 4.50 -7.12
N THR A 104 -4.85 5.79 -7.18
CA THR A 104 -3.83 6.84 -7.19
C THR A 104 -4.10 7.88 -6.10
N PRO A 105 -3.04 8.47 -5.50
CA PRO A 105 -3.21 9.59 -4.59
C PRO A 105 -3.85 10.77 -5.32
N LYS A 106 -4.75 11.48 -4.66
CA LYS A 106 -5.55 12.55 -5.25
C LYS A 106 -5.19 13.95 -4.74
N ASN A 107 -4.57 14.04 -3.59
CA ASN A 107 -4.20 15.30 -2.97
C ASN A 107 -2.71 15.34 -2.63
N PRO A 108 -2.12 16.53 -2.39
CA PRO A 108 -0.69 16.66 -2.12
C PRO A 108 -0.19 15.87 -0.91
N TYR A 109 -1.02 15.67 0.10
CA TYR A 109 -0.65 14.91 1.31
C TYR A 109 -0.51 13.42 1.00
N GLU A 110 -1.47 12.85 0.26
CA GLU A 110 -1.39 11.46 -0.19
C GLU A 110 -0.23 11.25 -1.17
N VAL A 111 0.02 12.22 -2.07
CA VAL A 111 1.16 12.18 -2.99
C VAL A 111 2.48 12.18 -2.20
N GLY A 112 2.64 13.08 -1.22
CA GLY A 112 3.82 13.13 -0.37
C GLY A 112 4.07 11.84 0.38
N PHE A 113 3.02 11.27 0.98
CA PHE A 113 3.10 9.96 1.64
C PHE A 113 3.53 8.85 0.67
N THR A 114 2.94 8.81 -0.52
CA THR A 114 3.26 7.81 -1.55
C THR A 114 4.73 7.91 -1.99
N ILE A 115 5.26 9.12 -2.18
CA ILE A 115 6.67 9.33 -2.51
C ILE A 115 7.59 8.75 -1.42
N ILE A 116 7.30 9.00 -0.15
CA ILE A 116 8.08 8.46 0.97
C ILE A 116 8.06 6.94 0.94
N ILE A 117 6.90 6.33 0.73
CA ILE A 117 6.77 4.86 0.66
C ILE A 117 7.55 4.28 -0.53
N GLN A 118 7.55 4.94 -1.69
CA GLN A 118 8.32 4.50 -2.85
C GLN A 118 9.82 4.48 -2.58
N PHE A 119 10.38 5.52 -1.95
CA PHE A 119 11.79 5.54 -1.56
C PHE A 119 12.13 4.47 -0.53
N LEU A 120 11.28 4.30 0.50
CA LEU A 120 11.46 3.24 1.50
C LEU A 120 11.43 1.85 0.85
N SER A 121 10.54 1.61 -0.10
CA SER A 121 10.46 0.36 -0.83
C SER A 121 11.74 0.07 -1.62
N CYS A 122 12.29 1.08 -2.28
CA CYS A 122 13.55 0.97 -3.02
C CYS A 122 14.71 0.56 -2.10
N LEU A 123 14.80 1.17 -0.91
CA LEU A 123 15.80 0.82 0.10
C LEU A 123 15.63 -0.62 0.62
N LEU A 124 14.39 -1.04 0.85
CA LEU A 124 14.08 -2.40 1.31
C LEU A 124 14.47 -3.46 0.28
N TYR A 125 14.22 -3.20 -1.01
CA TYR A 125 14.66 -4.10 -2.08
C TYR A 125 16.19 -4.15 -2.18
N GLY A 126 16.87 -3.00 -2.10
CA GLY A 126 18.33 -2.96 -2.07
C GLY A 126 18.92 -3.78 -0.93
N TYR A 127 18.33 -3.67 0.26
CA TYR A 127 18.73 -4.49 1.43
C TYR A 127 18.41 -5.99 1.25
N ALA A 128 17.31 -6.32 0.58
CA ALA A 128 16.88 -7.70 0.39
C ALA A 128 17.77 -8.48 -0.61
N ILE A 129 18.39 -7.76 -1.56
CA ILE A 129 19.27 -8.37 -2.59
C ILE A 129 20.70 -8.56 -2.07
N ASN A 130 21.15 -7.80 -1.09
CA ASN A 130 22.49 -7.86 -0.51
C ASN A 130 22.57 -8.92 0.60
#